data_a189cc3449beca40c28e43f9947adeb2
#
_entry.id   a189cc3449beca40c28e43f9947adeb2
#
_cell.length_a   1.000
_cell.length_b   1.000
_cell.length_c   1.000
_cell.angle_alpha   90.00
_cell.angle_beta   90.00
_cell.angle_gamma   90.00
#
_symmetry.space_group_name_H-M   'P 1'
#
loop_
_entity.id
_entity.type
_entity.pdbx_description
1 polymer ?
#
loop_
_entity_poly.entity_id
_entity_poly.type
_entity_poly.pdbx_seq_one_letter_code
_entity_poly.pdbx_strand_id
1 'polypeptide(L)'
;MLIDFSSRPPLPEFSPAATHLQNYRRVYRASEALSADSQASQGLDGYLETYERLGARHVVLKARDLSTTFGFKIANELVADFVKAHGPRFIGFAGVDPYRADAVAAFDHAVNYLGLRGLNLQCFELKMTPDDERLFPLYEKAIELDVPVNIHCGINFSTHTPMSVGKPEYLDNVMVRYPELRAIASPPGWPWVQELIGVAWRHPNLYIGILAVRPKLLAKAHSGYEPLLQYGRTILKHKMIFGSAFPMMSVEAAVAEVNSLDLNEEIRNLWLHDNAARFLGLDLEQDDFRSNRPEI
;
A
#
# COMPACT_ATOMS: atom_id res chain seq x y z
N MET A 1 -8.54 3.78 16.76
CA MET A 1 -7.39 2.90 16.41
C MET A 1 -6.87 3.28 15.03
N LEU A 2 -5.61 2.98 14.71
CA LEU A 2 -4.97 3.34 13.43
C LEU A 2 -4.18 2.16 12.88
N ILE A 3 -4.36 1.85 11.59
CA ILE A 3 -3.45 1.04 10.78
C ILE A 3 -2.96 1.93 9.62
N ASP A 4 -1.67 2.19 9.56
CA ASP A 4 -1.04 2.88 8.43
C ASP A 4 -0.59 1.86 7.38
N PHE A 5 -1.34 1.75 6.29
CA PHE A 5 -1.08 0.71 5.28
C PHE A 5 0.15 1.01 4.39
N SER A 6 0.81 2.14 4.57
CA SER A 6 2.02 2.46 3.79
C SER A 6 2.92 3.44 4.52
N SER A 7 4.04 2.95 4.96
CA SER A 7 5.07 3.77 5.57
C SER A 7 6.47 3.24 5.22
N ARG A 8 7.48 4.07 5.45
CA ARG A 8 8.87 3.72 5.22
C ARG A 8 9.72 4.32 6.34
N PRO A 9 10.44 3.49 7.12
CA PRO A 9 11.34 4.01 8.16
C PRO A 9 12.37 5.00 7.58
N PRO A 10 12.74 6.06 8.32
CA PRO A 10 13.70 7.06 7.87
C PRO A 10 15.15 6.55 7.99
N LEU A 11 15.42 5.38 7.43
CA LEU A 11 16.72 4.74 7.36
C LEU A 11 17.22 4.75 5.92
N PRO A 12 18.53 4.99 5.68
CA PRO A 12 19.09 5.03 4.33
C PRO A 12 18.80 3.77 3.51
N GLU A 13 18.82 2.60 4.15
CA GLU A 13 18.60 1.30 3.51
C GLU A 13 17.16 1.16 2.97
N PHE A 14 16.19 1.82 3.59
CA PHE A 14 14.80 1.88 3.09
C PHE A 14 14.59 2.93 2.01
N SER A 15 15.60 3.78 1.75
CA SER A 15 15.53 4.83 0.74
C SER A 15 16.79 4.88 -0.13
N PRO A 16 17.19 3.73 -0.74
CA PRO A 16 18.35 3.71 -1.62
C PRO A 16 18.17 4.64 -2.82
N ALA A 17 19.27 5.04 -3.43
CA ALA A 17 19.23 5.95 -4.57
C ALA A 17 18.43 5.33 -5.73
N ALA A 18 17.39 6.05 -6.17
CA ALA A 18 16.47 5.61 -7.21
C ALA A 18 16.47 6.61 -8.37
N THR A 19 17.31 6.35 -9.37
CA THR A 19 17.45 7.25 -10.55
C THR A 19 16.16 7.31 -11.37
N HIS A 20 15.43 6.21 -11.45
CA HIS A 20 14.15 6.11 -12.15
C HIS A 20 13.02 6.92 -11.47
N LEU A 21 13.22 7.35 -10.22
CA LEU A 21 12.27 8.17 -9.47
C LEU A 21 12.68 9.65 -9.38
N GLN A 22 13.68 10.12 -10.14
CA GLN A 22 14.13 11.52 -10.08
C GLN A 22 13.00 12.52 -10.34
N ASN A 23 12.08 12.20 -11.25
CA ASN A 23 10.95 13.08 -11.54
C ASN A 23 9.98 13.23 -10.35
N TYR A 24 9.92 12.25 -9.47
CA TYR A 24 9.15 12.35 -8.22
C TYR A 24 9.65 13.50 -7.34
N ARG A 25 10.98 13.70 -7.25
CA ARG A 25 11.55 14.83 -6.50
C ARG A 25 11.06 16.16 -7.03
N ARG A 26 10.98 16.33 -8.36
CA ARG A 26 10.45 17.55 -8.98
C ARG A 26 8.96 17.77 -8.62
N VAL A 27 8.14 16.73 -8.70
CA VAL A 27 6.69 16.80 -8.48
C VAL A 27 6.38 17.05 -7.01
N TYR A 28 7.10 16.41 -6.11
CA TYR A 28 6.86 16.49 -4.66
C TYR A 28 7.66 17.59 -3.95
N ARG A 29 8.38 18.48 -4.68
CA ARG A 29 9.08 19.61 -4.07
C ARG A 29 8.18 20.50 -3.22
N ALA A 30 6.92 20.65 -3.60
CA ALA A 30 5.94 21.36 -2.77
C ALA A 30 5.60 20.61 -1.47
N SER A 31 5.76 19.26 -1.44
CA SER A 31 5.59 18.47 -0.22
C SER A 31 6.88 18.36 0.60
N GLU A 32 8.06 18.62 0.02
CA GLU A 32 9.30 18.77 0.81
C GLU A 32 9.23 19.95 1.78
N ALA A 33 8.58 21.06 1.37
CA ALA A 33 8.30 22.16 2.28
C ALA A 33 7.33 21.78 3.42
N LEU A 34 6.47 20.79 3.19
CA LEU A 34 5.57 20.22 4.19
C LEU A 34 6.25 19.10 5.02
N SER A 35 7.31 18.49 4.48
CA SER A 35 8.11 17.46 5.16
C SER A 35 9.32 18.02 5.90
N ALA A 36 9.73 19.26 5.63
CA ALA A 36 10.82 19.91 6.35
C ALA A 36 10.50 20.15 7.84
N ASP A 37 9.20 20.29 8.17
CA ASP A 37 8.70 20.30 9.56
C ASP A 37 8.39 18.88 10.05
N SER A 38 8.61 17.84 9.26
CA SER A 38 8.13 16.49 9.53
C SER A 38 9.28 15.58 10.00
N GLN A 39 8.93 14.68 10.82
CA GLN A 39 9.54 13.53 11.47
C GLN A 39 10.75 12.86 10.78
N ALA A 40 10.95 13.01 9.47
CA ALA A 40 12.17 12.56 8.80
C ALA A 40 13.43 13.24 9.36
N SER A 41 13.27 14.41 9.97
CA SER A 41 14.34 15.11 10.70
C SER A 41 14.58 14.55 12.11
N GLN A 42 13.64 13.77 12.65
CA GLN A 42 13.69 13.21 14.01
C GLN A 42 14.36 11.83 14.08
N GLY A 43 14.75 11.26 12.94
CA GLY A 43 15.37 9.95 12.87
C GLY A 43 14.40 8.80 13.21
N LEU A 44 14.96 7.62 13.48
CA LEU A 44 14.16 6.40 13.75
C LEU A 44 13.35 6.53 15.04
N ASP A 45 13.94 7.06 16.11
CA ASP A 45 13.26 7.17 17.40
C ASP A 45 12.00 8.04 17.29
N GLY A 46 12.10 9.22 16.68
CA GLY A 46 10.94 10.08 16.45
C GLY A 46 9.88 9.46 15.55
N TYR A 47 10.28 8.63 14.59
CA TYR A 47 9.36 7.84 13.76
C TYR A 47 8.57 6.82 14.61
N LEU A 48 9.25 6.07 15.47
CA LEU A 48 8.63 5.09 16.36
C LEU A 48 7.70 5.77 17.38
N GLU A 49 8.17 6.83 18.04
CA GLU A 49 7.40 7.63 19.00
C GLU A 49 6.11 8.21 18.38
N THR A 50 6.16 8.60 17.12
CA THR A 50 4.98 9.12 16.44
C THR A 50 3.89 8.09 16.31
N TYR A 51 4.21 6.88 15.88
CA TYR A 51 3.21 5.81 15.79
C TYR A 51 2.70 5.38 17.16
N GLU A 52 3.54 5.41 18.17
CA GLU A 52 3.12 5.17 19.55
C GLU A 52 2.14 6.23 20.05
N ARG A 53 2.46 7.51 19.90
CA ARG A 53 1.62 8.66 20.28
C ARG A 53 0.29 8.68 19.54
N LEU A 54 0.26 8.28 18.27
CA LEU A 54 -0.97 8.15 17.48
C LEU A 54 -1.79 6.89 17.81
N GLY A 55 -1.31 6.02 18.69
CA GLY A 55 -1.96 4.78 19.03
C GLY A 55 -2.09 3.83 17.84
N ALA A 56 -1.08 3.84 16.94
CA ALA A 56 -1.09 2.97 15.79
C ALA A 56 -0.93 1.51 16.22
N ARG A 57 -1.86 0.68 15.78
CA ARG A 57 -1.84 -0.76 16.04
C ARG A 57 -0.89 -1.45 15.07
N HIS A 58 -1.00 -1.11 13.77
CA HIS A 58 -0.09 -1.65 12.78
C HIS A 58 0.38 -0.60 11.78
N VAL A 59 1.56 -0.87 11.21
CA VAL A 59 2.22 -0.06 10.18
C VAL A 59 2.79 -1.01 9.12
N VAL A 60 2.34 -0.86 7.87
CA VAL A 60 2.79 -1.73 6.78
C VAL A 60 4.01 -1.15 6.08
N LEU A 61 5.07 -1.95 6.06
CA LEU A 61 6.33 -1.69 5.35
C LEU A 61 6.40 -2.55 4.10
N LYS A 62 6.95 -2.01 3.02
CA LYS A 62 6.93 -2.67 1.71
C LYS A 62 8.34 -2.83 1.14
N ALA A 63 8.76 -4.08 0.94
CA ALA A 63 9.93 -4.40 0.15
C ALA A 63 9.69 -4.13 -1.34
N ARG A 64 10.76 -4.04 -2.12
CA ARG A 64 10.73 -3.91 -3.59
C ARG A 64 11.91 -4.65 -4.18
N ASP A 65 11.67 -5.45 -5.21
CA ASP A 65 12.74 -6.02 -6.02
C ASP A 65 12.53 -5.62 -7.49
N LEU A 66 13.37 -4.71 -7.96
CA LEU A 66 13.38 -4.15 -9.30
C LEU A 66 14.75 -4.39 -9.94
N SER A 67 15.41 -5.48 -9.54
CA SER A 67 16.79 -5.78 -9.95
C SER A 67 16.92 -5.83 -11.46
N THR A 68 15.95 -6.43 -12.17
CA THR A 68 15.97 -6.53 -13.63
C THR A 68 15.69 -5.20 -14.33
N THR A 69 14.76 -4.39 -13.82
CA THR A 69 14.31 -3.18 -14.54
C THR A 69 15.16 -1.95 -14.27
N PHE A 70 15.64 -1.79 -13.02
CA PHE A 70 16.32 -0.57 -12.58
C PHE A 70 17.54 -0.81 -11.68
N GLY A 71 17.94 -2.06 -11.43
CA GLY A 71 19.01 -2.38 -10.50
C GLY A 71 18.74 -1.88 -9.08
N PHE A 72 17.45 -1.77 -8.69
CA PHE A 72 17.01 -1.21 -7.42
C PHE A 72 16.37 -2.28 -6.56
N LYS A 73 16.69 -2.28 -5.26
CA LYS A 73 16.12 -3.24 -4.32
C LYS A 73 15.99 -2.64 -2.91
N ILE A 74 14.84 -2.89 -2.28
CA ILE A 74 14.64 -2.89 -0.83
C ILE A 74 14.37 -4.35 -0.48
N ALA A 75 15.36 -5.02 0.12
CA ALA A 75 15.34 -6.47 0.31
C ALA A 75 14.21 -6.92 1.25
N ASN A 76 13.71 -8.13 1.03
CA ASN A 76 12.71 -8.76 1.91
C ASN A 76 13.28 -8.98 3.32
N GLU A 77 14.53 -9.39 3.38
CA GLU A 77 15.28 -9.61 4.62
C GLU A 77 15.38 -8.31 5.45
N LEU A 78 15.67 -7.17 4.81
CA LEU A 78 15.72 -5.87 5.48
C LEU A 78 14.38 -5.52 6.15
N VAL A 79 13.27 -5.76 5.45
CA VAL A 79 11.93 -5.50 5.99
C VAL A 79 11.62 -6.47 7.13
N ALA A 80 11.96 -7.76 6.97
CA ALA A 80 11.74 -8.78 7.98
C ALA A 80 12.55 -8.51 9.25
N ASP A 81 13.82 -8.13 9.11
CA ASP A 81 14.70 -7.79 10.23
C ASP A 81 14.17 -6.57 11.00
N PHE A 82 13.67 -5.55 10.28
CA PHE A 82 13.05 -4.39 10.91
C PHE A 82 11.79 -4.78 11.70
N VAL A 83 10.90 -5.58 11.10
CA VAL A 83 9.68 -6.08 11.77
C VAL A 83 10.04 -6.86 13.02
N LYS A 84 11.03 -7.75 12.94
CA LYS A 84 11.49 -8.55 14.07
C LYS A 84 12.09 -7.68 15.20
N ALA A 85 12.86 -6.65 14.85
CA ALA A 85 13.52 -5.76 15.81
C ALA A 85 12.54 -4.83 16.54
N HIS A 86 11.45 -4.38 15.85
CA HIS A 86 10.55 -3.35 16.39
C HIS A 86 9.16 -3.88 16.77
N GLY A 87 8.96 -5.21 16.69
CA GLY A 87 7.82 -5.91 17.26
C GLY A 87 6.56 -5.93 16.36
N PRO A 88 5.45 -6.46 16.90
CA PRO A 88 4.24 -6.83 16.13
C PRO A 88 3.47 -5.65 15.54
N ARG A 89 3.82 -4.42 15.91
CA ARG A 89 3.24 -3.22 15.29
C ARG A 89 3.58 -3.14 13.81
N PHE A 90 4.73 -3.65 13.38
CA PHE A 90 5.15 -3.58 11.99
C PHE A 90 4.81 -4.84 11.23
N ILE A 91 4.26 -4.68 10.03
CA ILE A 91 3.89 -5.76 9.11
C ILE A 91 4.64 -5.55 7.82
N GLY A 92 5.40 -6.56 7.37
CA GLY A 92 6.16 -6.49 6.13
C GLY A 92 5.40 -7.08 4.94
N PHE A 93 5.49 -6.41 3.78
CA PHE A 93 5.05 -6.93 2.48
C PHE A 93 6.27 -7.24 1.63
N ALA A 94 6.26 -8.39 0.98
CA ALA A 94 7.32 -8.85 0.09
C ALA A 94 7.39 -8.02 -1.21
N GLY A 95 8.60 -7.81 -1.70
CA GLY A 95 8.87 -7.34 -3.06
C GLY A 95 9.55 -8.46 -3.85
N VAL A 96 9.08 -8.70 -5.07
CA VAL A 96 9.59 -9.78 -5.94
C VAL A 96 9.82 -9.23 -7.34
N ASP A 97 10.89 -9.67 -7.98
CA ASP A 97 11.18 -9.39 -9.39
C ASP A 97 10.56 -10.50 -10.26
N PRO A 98 9.44 -10.23 -10.98
CA PRO A 98 8.73 -11.24 -11.75
C PRO A 98 9.46 -11.69 -13.02
N TYR A 99 10.57 -11.06 -13.37
CA TYR A 99 11.41 -11.47 -14.50
C TYR A 99 12.34 -12.64 -14.15
N ARG A 100 12.48 -12.95 -12.88
CA ARG A 100 13.36 -14.03 -12.41
C ARG A 100 12.63 -15.37 -12.44
N ALA A 101 13.35 -16.42 -12.79
CA ALA A 101 12.81 -17.79 -12.82
C ALA A 101 12.42 -18.31 -11.42
N ASP A 102 13.05 -17.79 -10.36
CA ASP A 102 12.80 -18.14 -8.97
C ASP A 102 11.81 -17.19 -8.25
N ALA A 103 11.10 -16.33 -8.98
CA ALA A 103 10.21 -15.31 -8.42
C ALA A 103 9.16 -15.87 -7.43
N VAL A 104 8.51 -16.98 -7.80
CA VAL A 104 7.50 -17.65 -6.96
C VAL A 104 8.14 -18.25 -5.71
N ALA A 105 9.30 -18.91 -5.85
CA ALA A 105 10.03 -19.48 -4.72
C ALA A 105 10.54 -18.38 -3.76
N ALA A 106 10.99 -17.23 -4.30
CA ALA A 106 11.40 -16.08 -3.51
C ALA A 106 10.22 -15.47 -2.73
N PHE A 107 9.04 -15.45 -3.34
CA PHE A 107 7.81 -15.00 -2.65
C PHE A 107 7.40 -15.97 -1.54
N ASP A 108 7.36 -17.26 -1.85
CA ASP A 108 7.09 -18.33 -0.87
C ASP A 108 8.03 -18.23 0.34
N HIS A 109 9.34 -18.11 0.08
CA HIS A 109 10.35 -17.92 1.12
C HIS A 109 10.07 -16.66 1.96
N ALA A 110 9.73 -15.54 1.32
CA ALA A 110 9.44 -14.29 2.03
C ALA A 110 8.26 -14.42 3.01
N VAL A 111 7.24 -15.19 2.65
CA VAL A 111 6.06 -15.39 3.51
C VAL A 111 6.35 -16.44 4.59
N ASN A 112 6.81 -17.63 4.17
CA ASN A 112 6.90 -18.79 5.08
C ASN A 112 8.12 -18.75 6.02
N TYR A 113 9.25 -18.14 5.59
CA TYR A 113 10.49 -18.12 6.38
C TYR A 113 10.80 -16.74 6.95
N LEU A 114 10.55 -15.66 6.19
CA LEU A 114 10.80 -14.30 6.67
C LEU A 114 9.59 -13.70 7.41
N GLY A 115 8.42 -14.34 7.36
CA GLY A 115 7.22 -13.90 8.07
C GLY A 115 6.54 -12.68 7.45
N LEU A 116 6.81 -12.35 6.17
CA LEU A 116 6.13 -11.26 5.49
C LEU A 116 4.68 -11.63 5.19
N ARG A 117 3.77 -10.67 5.20
CA ARG A 117 2.32 -10.88 5.25
C ARG A 117 1.57 -10.37 4.03
N GLY A 118 2.24 -10.18 2.92
CA GLY A 118 1.62 -9.74 1.66
C GLY A 118 2.65 -9.54 0.57
N LEU A 119 2.17 -9.23 -0.63
CA LEU A 119 2.98 -8.93 -1.81
C LEU A 119 2.80 -7.47 -2.22
N ASN A 120 3.88 -6.79 -2.59
CA ASN A 120 3.87 -5.42 -3.07
C ASN A 120 4.32 -5.34 -4.53
N LEU A 121 3.42 -4.98 -5.43
CA LEU A 121 3.66 -4.85 -6.86
C LEU A 121 3.56 -3.38 -7.31
N GLN A 122 4.71 -2.81 -7.67
CA GLN A 122 4.79 -1.47 -8.28
C GLN A 122 4.89 -1.63 -9.80
N CYS A 123 3.77 -1.92 -10.45
CA CYS A 123 3.71 -2.33 -11.86
C CYS A 123 4.42 -1.35 -12.80
N PHE A 124 4.35 -0.04 -12.54
CA PHE A 124 5.09 0.95 -13.34
C PHE A 124 6.61 0.83 -13.20
N GLU A 125 7.13 0.42 -12.04
CA GLU A 125 8.54 0.15 -11.81
C GLU A 125 8.95 -1.20 -12.41
N LEU A 126 8.03 -2.15 -12.45
CA LEU A 126 8.21 -3.43 -13.14
C LEU A 126 8.08 -3.34 -14.66
N LYS A 127 7.66 -2.18 -15.20
CA LYS A 127 7.41 -1.93 -16.63
C LYS A 127 6.41 -2.93 -17.26
N MET A 128 5.37 -3.28 -16.52
CA MET A 128 4.31 -4.20 -16.95
C MET A 128 2.96 -3.75 -16.39
N THR A 129 1.87 -4.15 -17.05
CA THR A 129 0.53 -3.93 -16.52
C THR A 129 0.19 -4.95 -15.42
N PRO A 130 -0.75 -4.65 -14.52
CA PRO A 130 -1.18 -5.61 -13.50
C PRO A 130 -1.63 -6.98 -14.03
N ASP A 131 -2.18 -7.03 -15.25
CA ASP A 131 -2.65 -8.25 -15.91
C ASP A 131 -1.61 -8.91 -16.80
N ASP A 132 -0.34 -8.56 -16.69
CA ASP A 132 0.76 -9.24 -17.38
C ASP A 132 0.90 -10.68 -16.88
N GLU A 133 0.99 -11.64 -17.79
CA GLU A 133 1.02 -13.08 -17.49
C GLU A 133 2.17 -13.49 -16.55
N ARG A 134 3.26 -12.73 -16.52
CA ARG A 134 4.39 -12.97 -15.61
C ARG A 134 4.01 -12.79 -14.14
N LEU A 135 2.93 -12.05 -13.84
CA LEU A 135 2.41 -11.86 -12.50
C LEU A 135 1.43 -12.96 -12.07
N PHE A 136 0.87 -13.72 -13.01
CA PHE A 136 -0.15 -14.73 -12.70
C PHE A 136 0.32 -15.76 -11.67
N PRO A 137 1.53 -16.36 -11.80
CA PRO A 137 2.01 -17.30 -10.78
C PRO A 137 2.17 -16.69 -9.38
N LEU A 138 2.43 -15.37 -9.30
CA LEU A 138 2.51 -14.67 -8.02
C LEU A 138 1.13 -14.44 -7.41
N TYR A 139 0.10 -14.18 -8.22
CA TYR A 139 -1.29 -14.08 -7.74
C TYR A 139 -1.80 -15.44 -7.24
N GLU A 140 -1.53 -16.51 -8.00
CA GLU A 140 -1.84 -17.89 -7.60
C GLU A 140 -1.17 -18.25 -6.27
N LYS A 141 0.11 -17.91 -6.12
CA LYS A 141 0.84 -18.14 -4.87
C LYS A 141 0.30 -17.27 -3.72
N ALA A 142 -0.11 -16.04 -3.97
CA ALA A 142 -0.71 -15.19 -2.94
C ALA A 142 -2.04 -15.75 -2.42
N ILE A 143 -2.86 -16.33 -3.31
CA ILE A 143 -4.10 -17.03 -2.97
C ILE A 143 -3.78 -18.28 -2.14
N GLU A 144 -2.83 -19.12 -2.59
CA GLU A 144 -2.39 -20.33 -1.88
C GLU A 144 -1.91 -20.03 -0.45
N LEU A 145 -1.14 -18.94 -0.29
CA LEU A 145 -0.57 -18.51 0.99
C LEU A 145 -1.57 -17.71 1.85
N ASP A 146 -2.77 -17.43 1.34
CA ASP A 146 -3.79 -16.56 1.95
C ASP A 146 -3.23 -15.19 2.37
N VAL A 147 -2.42 -14.55 1.52
CA VAL A 147 -1.87 -13.22 1.76
C VAL A 147 -2.36 -12.20 0.74
N PRO A 148 -2.58 -10.93 1.15
CA PRO A 148 -3.06 -9.88 0.25
C PRO A 148 -1.97 -9.33 -0.66
N VAL A 149 -2.40 -8.70 -1.76
CA VAL A 149 -1.52 -8.07 -2.74
C VAL A 149 -1.79 -6.57 -2.86
N ASN A 150 -0.76 -5.75 -2.66
CA ASN A 150 -0.78 -4.34 -2.98
C ASN A 150 -0.35 -4.13 -4.43
N ILE A 151 -1.21 -3.53 -5.24
CA ILE A 151 -0.98 -3.28 -6.67
C ILE A 151 -1.04 -1.77 -6.93
N HIS A 152 0.01 -1.24 -7.58
CA HIS A 152 0.01 0.16 -7.98
C HIS A 152 -1.12 0.45 -8.97
N CYS A 153 -1.89 1.52 -8.70
CA CYS A 153 -2.99 1.99 -9.54
C CYS A 153 -2.97 3.52 -9.65
N GLY A 154 -3.34 4.05 -10.81
CA GLY A 154 -3.35 5.48 -11.06
C GLY A 154 -2.03 6.01 -11.61
N ILE A 155 -1.84 7.32 -11.44
CA ILE A 155 -0.69 8.03 -11.99
C ILE A 155 0.62 7.52 -11.40
N ASN A 156 1.62 7.39 -12.25
CA ASN A 156 3.01 7.34 -11.85
C ASN A 156 3.75 8.57 -12.42
N PHE A 157 4.75 9.05 -11.70
CA PHE A 157 5.58 10.18 -12.12
C PHE A 157 6.93 9.74 -12.70
N SER A 158 7.15 8.43 -12.87
CA SER A 158 8.30 7.92 -13.60
C SER A 158 8.13 8.21 -15.08
N THR A 159 9.17 8.77 -15.71
CA THR A 159 9.20 9.00 -17.16
C THR A 159 9.74 7.79 -17.93
N HIS A 160 10.00 6.68 -17.26
CA HIS A 160 10.52 5.45 -17.84
C HIS A 160 9.42 4.43 -18.21
N THR A 161 8.17 4.73 -17.82
CA THR A 161 7.03 3.83 -18.05
C THR A 161 5.79 4.67 -18.39
N PRO A 162 4.97 4.26 -19.37
CA PRO A 162 3.73 4.95 -19.69
C PRO A 162 2.81 5.04 -18.49
N MET A 163 2.12 6.18 -18.33
CA MET A 163 1.16 6.39 -17.25
C MET A 163 0.00 5.37 -17.31
N SER A 164 -0.39 4.97 -18.51
CA SER A 164 -1.49 4.03 -18.75
C SER A 164 -1.33 2.66 -18.06
N VAL A 165 -0.10 2.28 -17.68
CA VAL A 165 0.14 1.05 -16.91
C VAL A 165 -0.64 1.02 -15.57
N GLY A 166 -0.97 2.19 -15.02
CA GLY A 166 -1.75 2.31 -13.79
C GLY A 166 -3.28 2.36 -13.99
N LYS A 167 -3.83 2.05 -15.17
CA LYS A 167 -5.28 2.07 -15.38
C LYS A 167 -5.99 0.98 -14.58
N PRO A 168 -7.16 1.30 -13.98
CA PRO A 168 -7.98 0.31 -13.27
C PRO A 168 -8.49 -0.84 -14.12
N GLU A 169 -8.62 -0.68 -15.43
CA GLU A 169 -8.99 -1.72 -16.39
C GLU A 169 -8.14 -3.00 -16.21
N TYR A 170 -6.84 -2.86 -16.00
CA TYR A 170 -5.96 -4.01 -15.78
C TYR A 170 -6.22 -4.72 -14.45
N LEU A 171 -6.67 -3.99 -13.44
CA LEU A 171 -7.12 -4.60 -12.18
C LEU A 171 -8.43 -5.35 -12.36
N ASP A 172 -9.34 -4.84 -13.20
CA ASP A 172 -10.57 -5.54 -13.52
C ASP A 172 -10.27 -6.91 -14.14
N ASN A 173 -9.33 -6.95 -15.11
CA ASN A 173 -8.89 -8.20 -15.74
C ASN A 173 -8.31 -9.19 -14.71
N VAL A 174 -7.47 -8.71 -13.79
CA VAL A 174 -6.91 -9.54 -12.71
C VAL A 174 -8.01 -10.10 -11.81
N MET A 175 -8.94 -9.26 -11.35
CA MET A 175 -10.00 -9.67 -10.42
C MET A 175 -11.06 -10.56 -11.07
N VAL A 176 -11.26 -10.46 -12.37
CA VAL A 176 -12.08 -11.42 -13.14
C VAL A 176 -11.42 -12.80 -13.19
N ARG A 177 -10.11 -12.83 -13.40
CA ARG A 177 -9.34 -14.08 -13.48
C ARG A 177 -9.14 -14.74 -12.11
N TYR A 178 -8.92 -13.93 -11.08
CA TYR A 178 -8.61 -14.34 -9.72
C TYR A 178 -9.57 -13.73 -8.69
N PRO A 179 -10.86 -14.15 -8.68
CA PRO A 179 -11.88 -13.53 -7.82
C PRO A 179 -11.61 -13.72 -6.32
N GLU A 180 -10.82 -14.73 -5.92
CA GLU A 180 -10.42 -14.99 -4.54
C GLU A 180 -9.25 -14.11 -4.08
N LEU A 181 -8.51 -13.49 -5.00
CA LEU A 181 -7.36 -12.65 -4.68
C LEU A 181 -7.78 -11.44 -3.84
N ARG A 182 -7.21 -11.28 -2.65
CA ARG A 182 -7.37 -10.05 -1.88
C ARG A 182 -6.38 -9.01 -2.38
N ALA A 183 -6.88 -8.00 -3.09
CA ALA A 183 -6.06 -6.96 -3.69
C ALA A 183 -6.44 -5.56 -3.19
N ILE A 184 -5.44 -4.67 -3.14
CA ILE A 184 -5.65 -3.25 -2.90
C ILE A 184 -5.02 -2.44 -4.04
N ALA A 185 -5.83 -1.60 -4.66
CA ALA A 185 -5.40 -0.60 -5.63
C ALA A 185 -4.84 0.63 -4.90
N SER A 186 -3.57 0.96 -5.05
CA SER A 186 -2.96 2.12 -4.40
C SER A 186 -1.83 2.78 -5.21
N PRO A 187 -1.80 4.10 -5.37
CA PRO A 187 -2.76 5.16 -4.99
C PRO A 187 -4.17 4.98 -5.53
N PRO A 188 -5.13 5.89 -5.14
CA PRO A 188 -6.54 5.70 -5.45
C PRO A 188 -6.94 6.14 -6.87
N GLY A 189 -6.21 5.68 -7.88
CA GLY A 189 -6.61 5.66 -9.28
C GLY A 189 -6.55 6.96 -10.08
N TRP A 190 -6.16 8.13 -9.54
CA TRP A 190 -6.14 9.35 -10.33
C TRP A 190 -5.25 9.20 -11.60
N PRO A 191 -5.67 9.66 -12.78
CA PRO A 191 -6.90 10.41 -13.11
C PRO A 191 -8.15 9.54 -13.35
N TRP A 192 -8.08 8.21 -13.25
CA TRP A 192 -9.16 7.25 -13.52
C TRP A 192 -9.95 6.87 -12.25
N VAL A 193 -10.21 7.84 -11.37
CA VAL A 193 -10.86 7.61 -10.06
C VAL A 193 -12.24 6.96 -10.20
N GLN A 194 -13.07 7.45 -11.13
CA GLN A 194 -14.41 6.91 -11.33
C GLN A 194 -14.40 5.48 -11.87
N GLU A 195 -13.45 5.16 -12.73
CA GLU A 195 -13.24 3.82 -13.25
C GLU A 195 -12.83 2.86 -12.12
N LEU A 196 -11.86 3.28 -11.28
CA LEU A 196 -11.46 2.49 -10.11
C LEU A 196 -12.63 2.25 -9.14
N ILE A 197 -13.48 3.24 -8.90
CA ILE A 197 -14.70 3.10 -8.09
C ILE A 197 -15.59 2.00 -8.67
N GLY A 198 -15.82 2.02 -9.99
CA GLY A 198 -16.63 1.00 -10.66
C GLY A 198 -16.04 -0.41 -10.54
N VAL A 199 -14.72 -0.54 -10.74
CA VAL A 199 -14.00 -1.81 -10.60
C VAL A 199 -14.05 -2.31 -9.15
N ALA A 200 -13.79 -1.46 -8.16
CA ALA A 200 -13.84 -1.85 -6.76
C ALA A 200 -15.27 -2.19 -6.28
N TRP A 201 -16.28 -1.56 -6.87
CA TRP A 201 -17.68 -1.85 -6.53
C TRP A 201 -18.09 -3.26 -6.98
N ARG A 202 -17.70 -3.65 -8.20
CA ARG A 202 -18.07 -4.96 -8.75
C ARG A 202 -17.27 -6.14 -8.16
N HIS A 203 -16.05 -5.91 -7.67
CA HIS A 203 -15.18 -6.98 -7.13
C HIS A 203 -15.13 -6.96 -5.61
N PRO A 204 -15.68 -7.97 -4.91
CA PRO A 204 -15.76 -7.97 -3.44
C PRO A 204 -14.41 -7.89 -2.75
N ASN A 205 -13.36 -8.49 -3.34
CA ASN A 205 -12.03 -8.61 -2.76
C ASN A 205 -11.04 -7.51 -3.21
N LEU A 206 -11.50 -6.49 -3.97
CA LEU A 206 -10.69 -5.33 -4.34
C LEU A 206 -10.97 -4.16 -3.39
N TYR A 207 -9.91 -3.67 -2.75
CA TYR A 207 -9.91 -2.51 -1.87
C TYR A 207 -9.27 -1.30 -2.55
N ILE A 208 -9.50 -0.10 -2.00
CA ILE A 208 -8.90 1.16 -2.48
C ILE A 208 -8.06 1.77 -1.37
N GLY A 209 -6.77 1.97 -1.65
CA GLY A 209 -5.83 2.60 -0.73
C GLY A 209 -5.78 4.12 -0.91
N ILE A 210 -6.15 4.88 0.11
CA ILE A 210 -5.92 6.33 0.18
C ILE A 210 -4.47 6.54 0.59
N LEU A 211 -3.56 6.26 -0.36
CA LEU A 211 -2.11 6.31 -0.17
C LEU A 211 -1.51 7.31 -1.16
N ALA A 212 -0.44 7.99 -0.75
CA ALA A 212 0.30 8.94 -1.59
C ALA A 212 -0.58 10.07 -2.18
N VAL A 213 -1.71 10.34 -1.55
CA VAL A 213 -2.62 11.45 -1.84
C VAL A 213 -3.03 12.11 -0.53
N ARG A 214 -3.06 13.43 -0.50
CA ARG A 214 -3.51 14.16 0.69
C ARG A 214 -5.00 13.95 0.91
N PRO A 215 -5.45 13.38 2.06
CA PRO A 215 -6.87 13.08 2.30
C PRO A 215 -7.79 14.28 2.12
N LYS A 216 -7.34 15.49 2.45
CA LYS A 216 -8.13 16.72 2.24
C LYS A 216 -8.54 16.97 0.77
N LEU A 217 -7.82 16.36 -0.21
CA LEU A 217 -8.18 16.49 -1.62
C LEU A 217 -9.48 15.76 -1.95
N LEU A 218 -9.88 14.77 -1.14
CA LEU A 218 -11.15 14.06 -1.33
C LEU A 218 -12.37 14.97 -1.10
N ALA A 219 -12.21 16.02 -0.29
CA ALA A 219 -13.25 17.03 -0.06
C ALA A 219 -13.06 18.30 -0.89
N LYS A 220 -11.97 18.41 -1.67
CA LYS A 220 -11.67 19.61 -2.44
C LYS A 220 -12.36 19.56 -3.80
N ALA A 221 -13.25 20.52 -4.05
CA ALA A 221 -13.94 20.65 -5.34
C ALA A 221 -12.96 20.71 -6.52
N HIS A 222 -13.27 19.99 -7.57
CA HIS A 222 -12.48 19.90 -8.81
C HIS A 222 -11.08 19.30 -8.64
N SER A 223 -10.83 18.54 -7.59
CA SER A 223 -9.58 17.77 -7.42
C SER A 223 -9.54 16.53 -8.28
N GLY A 224 -10.70 16.01 -8.67
CA GLY A 224 -10.87 14.71 -9.32
C GLY A 224 -10.89 13.53 -8.34
N TYR A 225 -10.79 13.80 -7.02
CA TYR A 225 -10.86 12.79 -5.96
C TYR A 225 -12.19 12.79 -5.20
N GLU A 226 -13.07 13.76 -5.43
CA GLU A 226 -14.34 13.92 -4.71
C GLU A 226 -15.23 12.68 -4.78
N PRO A 227 -15.28 11.92 -5.91
CA PRO A 227 -16.05 10.70 -5.99
C PRO A 227 -15.65 9.66 -4.93
N LEU A 228 -14.35 9.62 -4.54
CA LEU A 228 -13.89 8.70 -3.48
C LEU A 228 -14.52 9.02 -2.12
N LEU A 229 -14.72 10.30 -1.76
CA LEU A 229 -15.40 10.66 -0.53
C LEU A 229 -16.87 10.27 -0.60
N GLN A 230 -17.54 10.57 -1.71
CA GLN A 230 -18.95 10.26 -1.90
C GLN A 230 -19.23 8.76 -1.83
N TYR A 231 -18.51 7.96 -2.61
CA TYR A 231 -18.73 6.50 -2.67
C TYR A 231 -18.07 5.77 -1.49
N GLY A 232 -16.95 6.27 -1.00
CA GLY A 232 -16.24 5.70 0.15
C GLY A 232 -17.00 5.83 1.46
N ARG A 233 -17.85 6.84 1.62
CA ARG A 233 -18.74 6.94 2.81
C ARG A 233 -20.07 6.20 2.65
N THR A 234 -20.32 5.58 1.50
CA THR A 234 -21.56 4.85 1.20
C THR A 234 -21.28 3.41 0.79
N ILE A 235 -21.37 3.10 -0.50
CA ILE A 235 -21.28 1.73 -1.03
C ILE A 235 -19.89 1.10 -0.90
N LEU A 236 -18.83 1.91 -0.84
CA LEU A 236 -17.44 1.45 -0.68
C LEU A 236 -16.89 1.65 0.75
N LYS A 237 -17.75 1.94 1.75
CA LYS A 237 -17.29 2.24 3.12
C LYS A 237 -16.42 1.15 3.72
N HIS A 238 -16.63 -0.11 3.33
CA HIS A 238 -15.86 -1.27 3.79
C HIS A 238 -14.62 -1.59 2.93
N LYS A 239 -14.26 -0.72 1.98
CA LYS A 239 -13.16 -0.96 1.02
C LYS A 239 -12.07 0.11 1.03
N MET A 240 -12.28 1.23 1.72
CA MET A 240 -11.30 2.31 1.79
C MET A 240 -10.28 2.02 2.88
N ILE A 241 -9.00 2.08 2.56
CA ILE A 241 -7.90 1.83 3.50
C ILE A 241 -6.97 3.04 3.52
N PHE A 242 -6.68 3.52 4.72
CA PHE A 242 -5.77 4.64 4.95
C PHE A 242 -4.29 4.23 4.90
N GLY A 243 -3.44 5.14 4.41
CA GLY A 243 -2.00 5.08 4.57
C GLY A 243 -1.33 6.42 4.32
N SER A 244 -0.38 6.78 5.17
CA SER A 244 0.35 8.05 5.07
C SER A 244 1.26 8.15 3.86
N ALA A 245 1.78 7.01 3.40
CA ALA A 245 2.89 6.95 2.46
C ALA A 245 4.14 7.73 2.95
N PHE A 246 4.34 7.78 4.28
CA PHE A 246 5.52 8.43 4.87
C PHE A 246 6.82 7.93 4.18
N PRO A 247 7.78 8.79 3.84
CA PRO A 247 7.92 10.21 4.20
C PRO A 247 7.28 11.21 3.21
N MET A 248 6.44 10.76 2.26
CA MET A 248 5.77 11.68 1.32
C MET A 248 4.80 12.64 2.03
N MET A 249 4.19 12.18 3.14
CA MET A 249 3.34 12.98 4.03
C MET A 249 3.71 12.69 5.49
N SER A 250 3.57 13.70 6.35
CA SER A 250 3.56 13.47 7.80
C SER A 250 2.38 12.59 8.18
N VAL A 251 2.63 11.57 9.00
CA VAL A 251 1.57 10.65 9.46
C VAL A 251 0.49 11.42 10.21
N GLU A 252 0.89 12.34 11.12
CA GLU A 252 -0.03 13.17 11.91
C GLU A 252 -0.89 14.06 11.01
N ALA A 253 -0.27 14.72 10.02
CA ALA A 253 -1.01 15.58 9.10
C ALA A 253 -2.01 14.75 8.26
N ALA A 254 -1.63 13.56 7.80
CA ALA A 254 -2.51 12.69 7.03
C ALA A 254 -3.69 12.20 7.88
N VAL A 255 -3.47 11.77 9.12
CA VAL A 255 -4.53 11.38 10.06
C VAL A 255 -5.45 12.56 10.39
N ALA A 256 -4.88 13.75 10.66
CA ALA A 256 -5.66 14.96 10.93
C ALA A 256 -6.54 15.32 9.72
N GLU A 257 -6.04 15.17 8.49
CA GLU A 257 -6.83 15.44 7.29
C GLU A 257 -7.99 14.44 7.12
N VAL A 258 -7.79 13.13 7.42
CA VAL A 258 -8.91 12.16 7.43
C VAL A 258 -9.94 12.54 8.49
N ASN A 259 -9.48 12.95 9.68
CA ASN A 259 -10.37 13.38 10.77
C ASN A 259 -11.18 14.65 10.42
N SER A 260 -10.67 15.48 9.50
CA SER A 260 -11.36 16.68 9.03
C SER A 260 -12.37 16.45 7.90
N LEU A 261 -12.40 15.22 7.33
CA LEU A 261 -13.39 14.87 6.31
C LEU A 261 -14.79 14.74 6.94
N ASP A 262 -15.83 15.02 6.14
CA ASP A 262 -17.24 14.80 6.53
C ASP A 262 -17.57 13.31 6.56
N LEU A 263 -17.04 12.63 7.60
CA LEU A 263 -17.24 11.21 7.89
C LEU A 263 -17.80 11.07 9.30
N ASN A 264 -18.83 10.24 9.47
CA ASN A 264 -19.23 9.84 10.81
C ASN A 264 -18.15 8.94 11.45
N GLU A 265 -18.28 8.69 12.74
CA GLU A 265 -17.29 7.95 13.52
C GLU A 265 -17.11 6.50 13.00
N GLU A 266 -18.21 5.83 12.66
CA GLU A 266 -18.19 4.46 12.11
C GLU A 266 -17.31 4.41 10.84
N ILE A 267 -17.58 5.29 9.87
CA ILE A 267 -16.85 5.27 8.58
C ILE A 267 -15.40 5.67 8.79
N ARG A 268 -15.13 6.61 9.68
CA ARG A 268 -13.76 7.01 10.00
C ARG A 268 -12.96 5.85 10.58
N ASN A 269 -13.55 5.08 11.51
CA ASN A 269 -12.93 3.89 12.08
C ASN A 269 -12.71 2.80 11.01
N LEU A 270 -13.67 2.59 10.11
CA LEU A 270 -13.50 1.68 8.97
C LEU A 270 -12.28 2.07 8.12
N TRP A 271 -12.12 3.35 7.77
CA TRP A 271 -11.03 3.81 6.90
C TRP A 271 -9.67 3.79 7.58
N LEU A 272 -9.62 4.19 8.85
CA LEU A 272 -8.36 4.30 9.60
C LEU A 272 -7.88 2.95 10.16
N HIS A 273 -8.76 1.95 10.30
CA HIS A 273 -8.40 0.71 10.98
C HIS A 273 -9.11 -0.53 10.41
N ASP A 274 -10.43 -0.67 10.55
CA ASP A 274 -11.13 -1.96 10.42
C ASP A 274 -11.01 -2.58 9.02
N ASN A 275 -11.03 -1.75 7.95
CA ASN A 275 -10.89 -2.24 6.59
C ASN A 275 -9.48 -2.79 6.35
N ALA A 276 -8.45 -2.12 6.87
CA ALA A 276 -7.09 -2.61 6.79
C ALA A 276 -6.91 -3.90 7.60
N ALA A 277 -7.50 -3.99 8.79
CA ALA A 277 -7.45 -5.20 9.61
C ALA A 277 -8.09 -6.39 8.87
N ARG A 278 -9.30 -6.22 8.30
CA ARG A 278 -9.94 -7.27 7.48
C ARG A 278 -9.10 -7.65 6.25
N PHE A 279 -8.55 -6.66 5.55
CA PHE A 279 -7.71 -6.89 4.38
C PHE A 279 -6.45 -7.68 4.74
N LEU A 280 -5.84 -7.42 5.88
CA LEU A 280 -4.65 -8.09 6.39
C LEU A 280 -4.96 -9.46 7.03
N GLY A 281 -6.23 -9.80 7.24
CA GLY A 281 -6.61 -11.02 7.94
C GLY A 281 -6.35 -10.97 9.45
N LEU A 282 -6.36 -9.76 10.04
CA LEU A 282 -6.24 -9.57 11.49
C LEU A 282 -7.58 -9.83 12.19
N ASP A 283 -7.51 -10.31 13.43
CA ASP A 283 -8.67 -10.36 14.31
C ASP A 283 -8.98 -8.95 14.83
N LEU A 284 -10.21 -8.48 14.60
CA LEU A 284 -10.62 -7.12 15.00
C LEU A 284 -10.70 -6.94 16.52
N GLU A 285 -10.86 -8.03 17.29
CA GLU A 285 -10.95 -7.97 18.76
C GLU A 285 -9.57 -8.03 19.42
N GLN A 286 -8.62 -8.75 18.81
CA GLN A 286 -7.32 -9.02 19.38
C GLN A 286 -6.19 -8.29 18.64
N ASP A 287 -6.46 -7.75 17.44
CA ASP A 287 -5.45 -7.19 16.51
C ASP A 287 -4.29 -8.17 16.22
N ASP A 288 -4.57 -9.48 16.32
CA ASP A 288 -3.63 -10.55 15.99
C ASP A 288 -4.06 -11.25 14.70
N PHE A 289 -3.14 -11.98 14.06
CA PHE A 289 -3.49 -12.72 12.85
C PHE A 289 -4.40 -13.89 13.18
N ARG A 290 -5.50 -14.01 12.45
CA ARG A 290 -6.40 -15.17 12.55
C ARG A 290 -5.59 -16.44 12.29
N SER A 291 -5.68 -17.39 13.21
CA SER A 291 -5.06 -18.71 13.06
C SER A 291 -5.87 -19.54 12.05
N ASN A 292 -5.67 -19.30 10.77
CA ASN A 292 -6.22 -20.14 9.69
C ASN A 292 -5.21 -21.22 9.24
N ARG A 293 -4.32 -21.66 10.13
CA ARG A 293 -3.57 -22.90 9.88
C ARG A 293 -4.35 -24.04 10.51
N PRO A 294 -4.79 -25.04 9.73
CA PRO A 294 -5.22 -26.29 10.36
C PRO A 294 -4.05 -26.79 11.22
N GLU A 295 -4.34 -27.11 12.46
CA GLU A 295 -3.39 -27.83 13.31
C GLU A 295 -2.99 -29.09 12.55
N ILE A 296 -1.69 -29.20 12.23
CA ILE A 296 -1.11 -30.39 11.60
C ILE A 296 -0.93 -31.47 12.66
#